data_8bb23a05a25d4931dd4f8c86329c5e42
#
_entry.id   8bb23a05a25d4931dd4f8c86329c5e42
#
_cell.length_a   1.000
_cell.length_b   1.000
_cell.length_c   1.000
_cell.angle_alpha   90.00
_cell.angle_beta   90.00
_cell.angle_gamma   90.00
#
_symmetry.space_group_name_H-M   'P 1'
#
loop_
_entity.id
_entity.type
_entity.pdbx_description
1 polymer ?
#
loop_
_entity_poly.entity_id
_entity_poly.type
_entity_poly.pdbx_seq_one_letter_code
_entity_poly.pdbx_strand_id
1 'polypeptide(L)' 'FNHVGLLAVEMFQTENDEILVNEVAPRPHNSGHHTIEASYTSQFENHLRAVLNLPLGNTDSKVAGIMVNLRKKSNTTF' A
#
# COMPACT_ATOMS: atom_id res chain seq x y z
N PHE A 1 -3.33 -12.07 -13.86
CA PHE A 1 -2.26 -12.63 -13.03
C PHE A 1 -2.80 -13.75 -12.15
N ASN A 2 -2.02 -14.81 -11.99
CA ASN A 2 -2.29 -15.84 -10.98
C ASN A 2 -1.61 -15.50 -9.66
N HIS A 3 -1.72 -14.24 -9.24
CA HIS A 3 -1.07 -13.74 -8.05
C HIS A 3 -1.97 -13.91 -6.83
N VAL A 4 -1.42 -14.41 -5.73
CA VAL A 4 -2.11 -14.48 -4.43
C VAL A 4 -1.39 -13.54 -3.47
N GLY A 5 -2.13 -12.61 -2.90
CA GLY A 5 -1.59 -11.58 -2.02
C GLY A 5 -1.94 -10.19 -2.53
N LEU A 6 -1.19 -9.19 -2.07
CA LEU A 6 -1.38 -7.81 -2.50
C LEU A 6 -0.69 -7.54 -3.84
N LEU A 7 -1.36 -6.71 -4.62
CA LEU A 7 -0.78 -6.08 -5.80
C LEU A 7 -1.03 -4.59 -5.69
N ALA A 8 0.03 -3.81 -5.64
CA ALA A 8 -0.07 -2.36 -5.59
C ALA A 8 0.23 -1.79 -6.97
N VAL A 9 -0.64 -0.90 -7.43
CA VAL A 9 -0.44 -0.18 -8.68
C VAL A 9 -0.41 1.31 -8.34
N GLU A 10 0.77 1.92 -8.49
CA GLU A 10 0.92 3.34 -8.28
C GLU A 10 0.67 4.08 -9.59
N MET A 11 -0.21 5.06 -9.55
CA MET A 11 -0.63 5.81 -10.73
C MET A 11 -0.50 7.31 -10.48
N PHE A 12 -0.27 8.06 -11.55
CA PHE A 12 -0.30 9.52 -11.51
C PHE A 12 -1.45 10.02 -12.38
N GLN A 13 -2.13 11.05 -11.88
CA GLN A 13 -3.10 11.79 -12.67
C GLN A 13 -2.42 13.05 -13.22
N THR A 14 -2.49 13.24 -14.53
CA THR A 14 -1.93 14.41 -15.19
C THR A 14 -2.90 15.57 -15.16
N GLU A 15 -2.43 16.77 -15.52
CA GLU A 15 -3.28 17.95 -15.65
C GLU A 15 -4.39 17.78 -16.70
N ASN A 16 -4.22 16.89 -17.66
CA ASN A 16 -5.20 16.58 -18.69
C ASN A 16 -6.13 15.43 -18.31
N ASP A 17 -6.18 15.06 -17.02
CA ASP A 17 -6.97 13.95 -16.49
C ASP A 17 -6.60 12.58 -17.07
N GLU A 18 -5.40 12.45 -17.61
CA GLU A 18 -4.86 11.15 -18.00
C GLU A 18 -4.29 10.45 -16.77
N ILE A 19 -4.45 9.12 -16.73
CA ILE A 19 -3.88 8.30 -15.66
C ILE A 19 -2.70 7.52 -16.22
N LEU A 20 -1.54 7.70 -15.59
CA LEU A 20 -0.32 7.03 -15.97
C LEU A 20 0.12 6.08 -14.86
N VAL A 21 0.48 4.86 -15.24
CA VAL A 21 1.02 3.88 -14.30
C VAL A 21 2.49 4.17 -14.07
N ASN A 22 2.88 4.32 -12.81
CA ASN A 22 4.27 4.54 -12.44
C ASN A 22 4.95 3.25 -12.00
N GLU A 23 4.31 2.50 -11.12
CA GLU A 23 4.93 1.34 -10.51
C GLU A 23 3.87 0.28 -10.22
N VAL A 24 4.26 -1.00 -10.40
CA VAL A 24 3.46 -2.14 -9.99
C VAL A 24 4.29 -2.98 -9.03
N ALA A 25 3.75 -3.25 -7.86
CA ALA A 25 4.44 -4.02 -6.83
C ALA A 25 3.55 -5.17 -6.36
N PRO A 26 3.94 -6.44 -6.58
CA PRO A 26 3.18 -7.59 -6.09
C PRO A 26 3.46 -7.87 -4.61
N ARG A 27 3.35 -6.86 -3.79
CA ARG A 27 3.67 -6.86 -2.36
C ARG A 27 3.06 -5.64 -1.69
N PRO A 28 3.03 -5.56 -0.35
CA PRO A 28 2.70 -4.32 0.32
C PRO A 28 3.61 -3.18 -0.14
N HIS A 29 3.05 -2.00 -0.31
CA HIS A 29 3.74 -0.83 -0.84
C HIS A 29 3.62 0.34 0.14
N ASN A 30 4.62 1.22 0.17
CA ASN A 30 4.62 2.33 1.12
C ASN A 30 3.44 3.28 0.94
N SER A 31 2.88 3.40 -0.26
CA SER A 31 1.68 4.20 -0.48
C SER A 31 0.47 3.69 0.31
N GLY A 32 0.48 2.43 0.73
CA GLY A 32 -0.57 1.83 1.55
C GLY A 32 -0.24 1.73 3.04
N HIS A 33 0.91 2.25 3.48
CA HIS A 33 1.29 2.16 4.89
C HIS A 33 0.32 2.90 5.82
N HIS A 34 -0.37 3.94 5.33
CA HIS A 34 -1.38 4.66 6.12
C HIS A 34 -2.51 3.74 6.58
N THR A 35 -2.71 2.60 5.91
CA THR A 35 -3.79 1.66 6.25
C THR A 35 -3.62 1.01 7.61
N ILE A 36 -2.43 1.07 8.21
CA ILE A 36 -2.19 0.52 9.55
C ILE A 36 -3.13 1.17 10.56
N GLU A 37 -3.25 2.49 10.51
CA GLU A 37 -4.03 3.25 11.48
C GLU A 37 -5.29 3.88 10.88
N ALA A 38 -5.28 4.23 9.60
CA ALA A 38 -6.37 4.96 8.96
C ALA A 38 -7.43 4.07 8.34
N SER A 39 -7.18 2.78 8.19
CA SER A 39 -8.15 1.80 7.66
C SER A 39 -8.50 0.77 8.73
N TYR A 40 -9.68 0.13 8.60
CA TYR A 40 -10.08 -0.93 9.53
C TYR A 40 -9.14 -2.12 9.46
N THR A 41 -8.70 -2.47 8.25
CA THR A 41 -7.72 -3.54 8.04
C THR A 41 -6.55 -3.00 7.23
N SER A 42 -5.33 -3.21 7.72
CA SER A 42 -4.14 -2.73 7.01
C SER A 42 -3.84 -3.57 5.77
N GLN A 43 -3.03 -3.00 4.87
CA GLN A 43 -2.53 -3.75 3.71
C GLN A 43 -1.74 -4.99 4.15
N PHE A 44 -1.03 -4.90 5.26
CA PHE A 44 -0.19 -6.00 5.75
C PHE A 44 -1.06 -7.17 6.22
N GLU A 45 -2.11 -6.89 6.97
CA GLU A 45 -3.02 -7.93 7.42
C GLU A 45 -3.75 -8.58 6.25
N ASN A 46 -4.23 -7.79 5.30
CA ASN A 46 -4.91 -8.35 4.13
C ASN A 46 -3.97 -9.15 3.24
N HIS A 47 -2.70 -8.76 3.15
CA HIS A 47 -1.71 -9.55 2.43
C HIS A 47 -1.55 -10.93 3.07
N LEU A 48 -1.42 -10.99 4.40
CA LEU A 48 -1.33 -12.26 5.11
C LEU A 48 -2.61 -13.09 4.97
N ARG A 49 -3.77 -12.46 5.08
CA ARG A 49 -5.05 -13.16 4.90
C ARG A 49 -5.15 -13.80 3.53
N ALA A 50 -4.77 -13.06 2.48
CA ALA A 50 -4.80 -13.59 1.12
C ALA A 50 -3.84 -14.77 0.94
N VAL A 51 -2.61 -14.65 1.43
CA VAL A 51 -1.60 -15.71 1.34
C VAL A 51 -2.04 -16.97 2.08
N LEU A 52 -2.70 -16.80 3.24
CA LEU A 52 -3.19 -17.91 4.05
C LEU A 52 -4.59 -18.40 3.66
N ASN A 53 -5.15 -17.85 2.58
CA ASN A 53 -6.49 -18.19 2.09
C ASN A 53 -7.57 -17.91 3.15
N LEU A 54 -7.42 -16.82 3.88
CA LEU A 54 -8.42 -16.37 4.86
C LEU A 54 -9.31 -15.30 4.24
N PRO A 55 -10.55 -15.11 4.75
CA PRO A 55 -11.39 -14.02 4.30
C PRO A 55 -10.70 -12.67 4.50
N LEU A 56 -10.84 -11.77 3.53
CA LEU A 56 -10.23 -10.45 3.60
C LEU A 56 -10.94 -9.59 4.66
N GLY A 57 -10.17 -8.70 5.29
CA GLY A 57 -10.71 -7.75 6.24
C GLY A 57 -11.28 -6.51 5.54
N ASN A 58 -11.99 -5.70 6.32
CA ASN A 58 -12.58 -4.47 5.84
C ASN A 58 -11.49 -3.44 5.50
N THR A 59 -11.51 -2.93 4.27
CA THR A 59 -10.52 -1.96 3.78
C THR A 59 -10.98 -0.52 3.86
N ASP A 60 -12.17 -0.25 4.38
CA ASP A 60 -12.67 1.11 4.50
C ASP A 60 -11.77 1.96 5.39
N SER A 61 -11.63 3.23 5.02
CA SER A 61 -10.85 4.17 5.80
C SER A 61 -11.64 4.62 7.04
N LYS A 62 -10.97 4.66 8.18
CA LYS A 62 -11.55 5.20 9.42
C LYS A 62 -11.43 6.72 9.46
N VAL A 63 -10.30 7.24 9.03
CA VAL A 63 -9.97 8.66 9.06
C VAL A 63 -9.05 8.99 7.89
N ALA A 64 -9.01 10.28 7.53
CA ALA A 64 -7.97 10.78 6.64
C ALA A 64 -6.65 10.87 7.43
N GLY A 65 -5.55 10.60 6.78
CA GLY A 65 -4.27 10.59 7.44
C GLY A 65 -3.13 11.06 6.54
N ILE A 66 -2.01 11.35 7.17
CA ILE A 66 -0.77 11.69 6.48
C ILE A 66 0.28 10.68 6.90
N MET A 67 0.95 10.10 5.92
CA MET A 67 2.03 9.16 6.16
C MET A 67 3.36 9.83 5.82
N VAL A 68 4.31 9.74 6.74
CA VAL A 68 5.68 10.24 6.53
C VAL A 68 6.62 9.04 6.55
N ASN A 69 7.40 8.90 5.48
CA ASN A 69 8.35 7.81 5.36
C ASN A 69 9.72 8.29 5.78
N LEU A 70 10.18 7.84 6.95
CA LEU A 70 11.50 8.19 7.47
C LEU A 70 12.50 7.13 7.05
N ARG A 71 13.57 7.56 6.42
CA ARG A 71 14.59 6.65 5.90
C ARG A 71 15.96 7.07 6.39
N LYS A 72 16.75 6.08 6.78
CA LYS A 72 18.15 6.27 7.09
C LYS A 72 18.94 6.50 5.81
N LYS A 73 19.77 7.54 5.77
CA LYS A 73 20.65 7.78 4.62
C LYS A 73 21.72 6.70 4.58
N SER A 74 21.99 6.18 3.38
CA SER A 74 22.93 5.06 3.21
C SER A 74 24.36 5.41 3.60
N ASN A 75 24.76 6.68 3.48
CA ASN A 75 26.11 7.15 3.82
C ASN A 75 26.19 7.78 5.20
N THR A 76 25.15 7.66 6.01
CA THR A 76 25.12 8.23 7.35
C THR A 76 25.73 7.26 8.33
N THR A 77 26.65 7.75 9.16
CA THR A 77 27.22 6.98 10.26
C THR A 77 26.45 7.30 11.53
N PHE A 78 26.02 6.28 12.21
CA PHE A 78 25.33 6.39 13.48
C PHE A 78 26.08 5.68 14.57
#